data_9a6d5e965afc20cb1e651104685d57e3
#
_entry.id   9a6d5e965afc20cb1e651104685d57e3
#
_cell.length_a   1.000
_cell.length_b   1.000
_cell.length_c   1.000
_cell.angle_alpha   90.00
_cell.angle_beta   90.00
_cell.angle_gamma   90.00
#
_symmetry.space_group_name_H-M   'P 1'
#
loop_
_entity.id
_entity.type
_entity.pdbx_description
1 polymer ?
#
loop_
_entity_poly.entity_id
_entity_poly.type
_entity_poly.pdbx_seq_one_letter_code
_entity_poly.pdbx_strand_id
1 'polypeptide(L)'
;MVAKSLSIVSYFEGLDDPRIERTKRHLLVDIICLSVCAVIAGAEGWEDIEEFGLTHESWLQKYLRLPHGIPSHDTISRVFRRLKPKEFEACFLEWVSSLHEQLGFKLIAIDGKTLRRSHDRKTMKSALHLVCAWSVENHVVLGQEAVDEKSNEITAIPKVLEILELKGAVVTIDAMGCQKDIASQIVTAKGDYVLAVKDNQPTLHQTLKDHFAEVVENESATVQVKHKVTREQGHGRQEERHYYTGQPHLKPLSTGCLGEPRCSRRPVFFCGAHFPEKCPV
;
A
#
# COMPACT_ATOMS: atom_id res chain seq x y z
N MET A 1 29.31 -10.51 6.48
CA MET A 1 28.04 -10.05 7.09
C MET A 1 27.24 -11.29 7.44
N VAL A 2 26.96 -11.53 8.71
CA VAL A 2 26.09 -12.66 9.13
C VAL A 2 24.69 -12.31 8.65
N ALA A 3 24.08 -13.21 7.86
CA ALA A 3 22.69 -13.03 7.42
C ALA A 3 21.83 -12.89 8.69
N LYS A 4 21.24 -11.69 8.90
CA LYS A 4 20.24 -11.50 9.97
C LYS A 4 19.14 -12.53 9.73
N SER A 5 18.78 -13.27 10.75
CA SER A 5 17.66 -14.23 10.70
C SER A 5 16.40 -13.49 10.23
N LEU A 6 15.61 -14.09 9.34
CA LEU A 6 14.28 -13.59 8.95
C LEU A 6 13.26 -13.56 10.08
N SER A 7 13.65 -14.06 11.24
CA SER A 7 12.76 -14.10 12.40
C SER A 7 12.39 -12.70 12.84
N ILE A 8 11.12 -12.35 12.76
CA ILE A 8 10.57 -11.10 13.29
C ILE A 8 11.07 -10.83 14.73
N VAL A 9 11.27 -11.86 15.52
CA VAL A 9 11.76 -11.79 16.91
C VAL A 9 13.03 -10.97 17.01
N SER A 10 14.01 -11.20 16.11
CA SER A 10 15.33 -10.55 16.17
C SER A 10 15.28 -9.03 15.90
N TYR A 11 14.23 -8.54 15.28
CA TYR A 11 14.03 -7.10 15.00
C TYR A 11 13.40 -6.36 16.18
N PHE A 12 12.65 -7.08 17.03
CA PHE A 12 11.93 -6.49 18.16
C PHE A 12 12.56 -6.80 19.53
N GLU A 13 13.59 -7.65 19.60
CA GLU A 13 14.30 -7.95 20.87
C GLU A 13 14.94 -6.72 21.52
N GLY A 14 15.34 -5.73 20.72
CA GLY A 14 15.95 -4.50 21.19
C GLY A 14 14.98 -3.38 21.56
N LEU A 15 13.68 -3.60 21.38
CA LEU A 15 12.69 -2.57 21.65
C LEU A 15 12.50 -2.37 23.17
N ASP A 16 12.55 -1.10 23.61
CA ASP A 16 12.36 -0.73 25.01
C ASP A 16 10.98 -1.15 25.52
N ASP A 17 10.98 -1.93 26.60
CA ASP A 17 9.75 -2.33 27.29
C ASP A 17 9.28 -1.25 28.28
N PRO A 18 8.22 -0.51 27.95
CA PRO A 18 7.74 0.62 28.77
C PRO A 18 7.10 0.19 30.09
N ARG A 19 6.99 -1.11 30.37
CA ARG A 19 6.40 -1.64 31.60
C ARG A 19 7.42 -1.68 32.72
N ILE A 20 6.93 -1.52 33.95
CA ILE A 20 7.73 -1.74 35.16
C ILE A 20 7.95 -3.25 35.38
N GLU A 21 9.13 -3.65 35.92
CA GLU A 21 9.54 -5.04 36.03
C GLU A 21 8.49 -5.98 36.66
N ARG A 22 7.85 -5.56 37.75
CA ARG A 22 6.84 -6.37 38.44
C ARG A 22 5.60 -6.71 37.59
N THR A 23 5.41 -6.04 36.43
CA THR A 23 4.25 -6.26 35.54
C THR A 23 4.64 -6.99 34.24
N LYS A 24 5.90 -7.33 34.06
CA LYS A 24 6.43 -8.01 32.86
C LYS A 24 6.23 -9.54 32.92
N ARG A 25 4.99 -9.99 33.11
CA ARG A 25 4.68 -11.41 33.13
C ARG A 25 4.92 -12.09 31.78
N HIS A 26 4.51 -11.43 30.68
CA HIS A 26 4.74 -11.87 29.30
C HIS A 26 5.87 -11.05 28.68
N LEU A 27 6.70 -11.67 27.86
CA LEU A 27 7.78 -10.97 27.14
C LEU A 27 7.20 -9.97 26.13
N LEU A 28 7.83 -8.81 26.01
CA LEU A 28 7.38 -7.79 25.05
C LEU A 28 7.42 -8.31 23.61
N VAL A 29 8.50 -8.96 23.25
CA VAL A 29 8.69 -9.52 21.92
C VAL A 29 7.64 -10.57 21.57
N ASP A 30 7.25 -11.42 22.53
CA ASP A 30 6.20 -12.42 22.32
C ASP A 30 4.84 -11.75 22.06
N ILE A 31 4.51 -10.69 22.83
CA ILE A 31 3.27 -9.91 22.63
C ILE A 31 3.24 -9.28 21.23
N ILE A 32 4.36 -8.67 20.82
CA ILE A 32 4.44 -8.02 19.51
C ILE A 32 4.33 -9.03 18.37
N CYS A 33 5.12 -10.10 18.42
CA CYS A 33 5.13 -11.10 17.36
C CYS A 33 3.78 -11.82 17.25
N LEU A 34 3.16 -12.18 18.39
CA LEU A 34 1.79 -12.70 18.41
C LEU A 34 0.82 -11.76 17.72
N SER A 35 0.88 -10.45 18.08
CA SER A 35 -0.04 -9.45 17.52
C SER A 35 0.16 -9.27 16.03
N VAL A 36 1.41 -9.23 15.55
CA VAL A 36 1.69 -9.13 14.10
C VAL A 36 1.18 -10.36 13.36
N CYS A 37 1.40 -11.57 13.88
CA CYS A 37 0.89 -12.81 13.27
C CYS A 37 -0.64 -12.81 13.21
N ALA A 38 -1.31 -12.42 14.29
CA ALA A 38 -2.77 -12.34 14.36
C ALA A 38 -3.35 -11.34 13.35
N VAL A 39 -2.76 -10.13 13.26
CA VAL A 39 -3.20 -9.09 12.30
C VAL A 39 -3.01 -9.56 10.85
N ILE A 40 -1.88 -10.22 10.53
CA ILE A 40 -1.68 -10.82 9.20
C ILE A 40 -2.72 -11.90 8.91
N ALA A 41 -3.16 -12.64 9.94
CA ALA A 41 -4.22 -13.65 9.83
C ALA A 41 -5.64 -13.06 9.81
N GLY A 42 -5.80 -11.73 9.92
CA GLY A 42 -7.08 -11.03 9.80
C GLY A 42 -7.70 -10.56 11.12
N ALA A 43 -6.98 -10.56 12.24
CA ALA A 43 -7.47 -10.00 13.49
C ALA A 43 -7.69 -8.48 13.37
N GLU A 44 -8.88 -8.01 13.79
CA GLU A 44 -9.26 -6.59 13.74
C GLU A 44 -9.28 -5.91 15.12
N GLY A 45 -9.24 -6.70 16.20
CA GLY A 45 -9.33 -6.23 17.59
C GLY A 45 -8.39 -6.96 18.54
N TRP A 46 -8.30 -6.45 19.76
CA TRP A 46 -7.44 -7.04 20.79
C TRP A 46 -7.95 -8.43 21.21
N GLU A 47 -9.25 -8.62 21.23
CA GLU A 47 -9.92 -9.87 21.53
C GLU A 47 -9.59 -10.92 20.45
N ASP A 48 -9.59 -10.54 19.18
CA ASP A 48 -9.26 -11.44 18.06
C ASP A 48 -7.79 -11.90 18.14
N ILE A 49 -6.88 -11.01 18.61
CA ILE A 49 -5.47 -11.35 18.82
C ILE A 49 -5.31 -12.39 19.94
N GLU A 50 -6.05 -12.24 21.05
CA GLU A 50 -6.07 -13.23 22.14
C GLU A 50 -6.61 -14.56 21.63
N GLU A 51 -7.75 -14.56 20.92
CA GLU A 51 -8.37 -15.77 20.36
C GLU A 51 -7.45 -16.48 19.36
N PHE A 52 -6.80 -15.71 18.45
CA PHE A 52 -5.78 -16.25 17.56
C PHE A 52 -4.67 -16.94 18.35
N GLY A 53 -4.17 -16.27 19.40
CA GLY A 53 -3.13 -16.80 20.25
C GLY A 53 -3.52 -18.12 20.91
N LEU A 54 -4.68 -18.16 21.54
CA LEU A 54 -5.22 -19.38 22.20
C LEU A 54 -5.42 -20.53 21.20
N THR A 55 -5.93 -20.22 20.01
CA THR A 55 -6.17 -21.24 18.97
C THR A 55 -4.88 -21.79 18.39
N HIS A 56 -3.81 -20.95 18.29
CA HIS A 56 -2.55 -21.32 17.65
C HIS A 56 -1.37 -21.45 18.63
N GLU A 57 -1.64 -21.59 19.94
CA GLU A 57 -0.61 -21.59 20.99
C GLU A 57 0.50 -22.62 20.73
N SER A 58 0.16 -23.83 20.36
CA SER A 58 1.12 -24.92 20.09
C SER A 58 2.03 -24.63 18.88
N TRP A 59 1.54 -23.85 17.91
CA TRP A 59 2.32 -23.40 16.78
C TRP A 59 3.22 -22.22 17.18
N LEU A 60 2.70 -21.26 17.92
CA LEU A 60 3.43 -20.08 18.40
C LEU A 60 4.58 -20.46 19.31
N GLN A 61 4.43 -21.47 20.17
CA GLN A 61 5.48 -21.98 21.07
C GLN A 61 6.73 -22.52 20.34
N LYS A 62 6.63 -22.79 19.03
CA LYS A 62 7.81 -23.17 18.22
C LYS A 62 8.73 -21.97 17.93
N TYR A 63 8.23 -20.76 18.02
CA TYR A 63 8.91 -19.53 17.64
C TYR A 63 9.02 -18.51 18.78
N LEU A 64 8.08 -18.53 19.71
CA LEU A 64 7.96 -17.63 20.86
C LEU A 64 8.16 -18.40 22.16
N ARG A 65 8.65 -17.72 23.18
CA ARG A 65 8.90 -18.36 24.48
C ARG A 65 7.65 -18.60 25.30
N LEU A 66 6.70 -17.67 25.26
CA LEU A 66 5.39 -17.71 25.93
C LEU A 66 5.46 -18.26 27.36
N PRO A 67 6.31 -17.74 28.26
CA PRO A 67 6.59 -18.36 29.57
C PRO A 67 5.36 -18.47 30.48
N HIS A 68 4.32 -17.73 30.20
CA HIS A 68 3.05 -17.73 30.92
C HIS A 68 1.83 -17.89 30.00
N GLY A 69 2.02 -18.59 28.86
CA GLY A 69 0.96 -18.77 27.85
C GLY A 69 0.62 -17.48 27.11
N ILE A 70 -0.58 -17.42 26.58
CA ILE A 70 -1.05 -16.29 25.78
C ILE A 70 -1.48 -15.13 26.69
N PRO A 71 -1.03 -13.89 26.39
CA PRO A 71 -1.49 -12.69 27.10
C PRO A 71 -2.95 -12.39 26.78
N SER A 72 -3.69 -11.91 27.78
CA SER A 72 -5.07 -11.44 27.56
C SER A 72 -5.12 -10.18 26.69
N HIS A 73 -6.26 -9.96 25.99
CA HIS A 73 -6.52 -8.76 25.19
C HIS A 73 -6.25 -7.45 25.93
N ASP A 74 -6.61 -7.38 27.22
CA ASP A 74 -6.29 -6.23 28.07
C ASP A 74 -4.79 -6.00 28.27
N THR A 75 -4.02 -7.08 28.39
CA THR A 75 -2.56 -7.00 28.51
C THR A 75 -1.94 -6.52 27.21
N ILE A 76 -2.36 -7.06 26.08
CA ILE A 76 -1.93 -6.65 24.73
C ILE A 76 -2.22 -5.17 24.52
N SER A 77 -3.48 -4.75 24.72
CA SER A 77 -3.93 -3.36 24.57
C SER A 77 -3.12 -2.38 25.45
N ARG A 78 -2.89 -2.74 26.71
CA ARG A 78 -2.09 -1.89 27.64
C ARG A 78 -0.63 -1.75 27.23
N VAL A 79 -0.04 -2.78 26.65
CA VAL A 79 1.33 -2.74 26.11
C VAL A 79 1.40 -1.81 24.94
N PHE A 80 0.57 -2.00 23.91
CA PHE A 80 0.58 -1.18 22.70
C PHE A 80 0.30 0.31 22.98
N ARG A 81 -0.56 0.64 23.96
CA ARG A 81 -0.80 2.04 24.37
C ARG A 81 0.43 2.73 24.98
N ARG A 82 1.40 1.97 25.47
CA ARG A 82 2.62 2.49 26.12
C ARG A 82 3.85 2.44 25.23
N LEU A 83 3.82 1.65 24.16
CA LEU A 83 4.92 1.61 23.20
C LEU A 83 5.14 2.98 22.59
N LYS A 84 6.39 3.30 22.32
CA LYS A 84 6.77 4.50 21.56
C LYS A 84 6.54 4.20 20.07
N PRO A 85 5.60 4.87 19.39
CA PRO A 85 5.21 4.52 18.03
C PRO A 85 6.38 4.53 17.05
N LYS A 86 7.26 5.54 17.13
CA LYS A 86 8.41 5.66 16.22
C LYS A 86 9.46 4.55 16.39
N GLU A 87 9.69 4.09 17.62
CA GLU A 87 10.64 2.99 17.87
C GLU A 87 10.05 1.67 17.33
N PHE A 88 8.77 1.42 17.57
CA PHE A 88 8.07 0.26 17.02
C PHE A 88 8.08 0.28 15.48
N GLU A 89 7.74 1.42 14.88
CA GLU A 89 7.74 1.61 13.42
C GLU A 89 9.12 1.35 12.81
N ALA A 90 10.20 1.84 13.43
CA ALA A 90 11.55 1.61 12.95
C ALA A 90 11.91 0.11 12.93
N CYS A 91 11.60 -0.65 14.00
CA CYS A 91 11.80 -2.09 14.05
C CYS A 91 10.97 -2.81 12.97
N PHE A 92 9.72 -2.39 12.79
CA PHE A 92 8.82 -2.98 11.79
C PHE A 92 9.33 -2.75 10.36
N LEU A 93 9.73 -1.52 10.03
CA LEU A 93 10.28 -1.18 8.72
C LEU A 93 11.59 -1.91 8.43
N GLU A 94 12.47 -2.06 9.42
CA GLU A 94 13.70 -2.85 9.26
C GLU A 94 13.40 -4.32 8.96
N TRP A 95 12.41 -4.90 9.63
CA TRP A 95 11.96 -6.26 9.35
C TRP A 95 11.35 -6.38 7.95
N VAL A 96 10.44 -5.49 7.57
CA VAL A 96 9.81 -5.47 6.24
C VAL A 96 10.85 -5.28 5.14
N SER A 97 11.84 -4.41 5.34
CA SER A 97 12.94 -4.23 4.37
C SER A 97 13.74 -5.50 4.16
N SER A 98 14.00 -6.26 5.24
CA SER A 98 14.69 -7.55 5.12
C SER A 98 13.87 -8.60 4.38
N LEU A 99 12.54 -8.56 4.50
CA LEU A 99 11.65 -9.42 3.71
C LEU A 99 11.67 -9.02 2.24
N HIS A 100 11.70 -7.70 1.95
CA HIS A 100 11.79 -7.20 0.58
C HIS A 100 13.05 -7.68 -0.13
N GLU A 101 14.22 -7.61 0.52
CA GLU A 101 15.49 -8.07 -0.04
C GLU A 101 15.45 -9.56 -0.45
N GLN A 102 14.65 -10.37 0.24
CA GLN A 102 14.60 -11.82 0.02
C GLN A 102 13.44 -12.27 -0.86
N LEU A 103 12.26 -11.67 -0.70
CA LEU A 103 11.04 -12.07 -1.40
C LEU A 103 10.80 -11.24 -2.66
N GLY A 104 11.32 -10.00 -2.72
CA GLY A 104 11.11 -9.05 -3.80
C GLY A 104 9.62 -8.64 -3.92
N PHE A 105 9.25 -7.49 -3.39
CA PHE A 105 7.89 -6.97 -3.61
C PHE A 105 7.80 -6.35 -5.00
N LYS A 106 6.95 -6.94 -5.86
CA LYS A 106 6.83 -6.52 -7.25
C LYS A 106 5.77 -5.45 -7.46
N LEU A 107 4.69 -5.50 -6.68
CA LEU A 107 3.57 -4.58 -6.81
C LEU A 107 3.25 -3.92 -5.47
N ILE A 108 3.39 -2.60 -5.42
CA ILE A 108 3.12 -1.76 -4.25
C ILE A 108 1.94 -0.86 -4.57
N ALA A 109 0.84 -1.01 -3.85
CA ALA A 109 -0.32 -0.11 -3.95
C ALA A 109 -0.23 0.98 -2.88
N ILE A 110 -0.36 2.23 -3.28
CA ILE A 110 -0.45 3.37 -2.36
C ILE A 110 -1.88 3.90 -2.38
N ASP A 111 -2.49 3.97 -1.21
CA ASP A 111 -3.88 4.40 -1.04
C ASP A 111 -4.06 5.18 0.26
N GLY A 112 -4.97 6.16 0.23
CA GLY A 112 -5.35 6.93 1.40
C GLY A 112 -6.55 6.33 2.12
N LYS A 113 -6.45 6.15 3.43
CA LYS A 113 -7.54 5.62 4.25
C LYS A 113 -7.82 6.49 5.47
N THR A 114 -9.09 6.83 5.66
CA THR A 114 -9.55 7.42 6.91
C THR A 114 -9.84 6.32 7.92
N LEU A 115 -9.13 6.33 9.04
CA LEU A 115 -9.34 5.35 10.10
C LEU A 115 -10.70 5.58 10.76
N ARG A 116 -11.56 4.56 10.69
CA ARG A 116 -12.85 4.58 11.37
C ARG A 116 -12.64 4.67 12.89
N ARG A 117 -13.50 5.44 13.57
CA ARG A 117 -13.47 5.62 15.04
C ARG A 117 -12.19 6.28 15.59
N SER A 118 -11.33 6.86 14.77
CA SER A 118 -10.16 7.62 15.20
C SER A 118 -10.47 9.07 15.60
N HIS A 119 -11.69 9.55 15.35
CA HIS A 119 -12.15 10.87 15.80
C HIS A 119 -12.41 10.87 17.31
N ASP A 120 -12.00 11.94 17.99
CA ASP A 120 -12.33 12.16 19.39
C ASP A 120 -13.27 13.36 19.53
N ARG A 121 -14.53 13.07 19.83
CA ARG A 121 -15.57 14.09 20.02
C ARG A 121 -15.30 15.01 21.22
N LYS A 122 -14.55 14.56 22.23
CA LYS A 122 -14.25 15.35 23.42
C LYS A 122 -13.16 16.39 23.16
N THR A 123 -12.17 16.03 22.34
CA THR A 123 -11.04 16.91 22.01
C THR A 123 -11.19 17.59 20.65
N MET A 124 -12.33 17.42 19.97
CA MET A 124 -12.61 17.96 18.63
C MET A 124 -11.57 17.56 17.57
N LYS A 125 -10.89 16.41 17.78
CA LYS A 125 -9.95 15.89 16.80
C LYS A 125 -10.70 15.22 15.64
N SER A 126 -10.33 15.58 14.42
CA SER A 126 -10.78 14.93 13.19
C SER A 126 -10.35 13.47 13.13
N ALA A 127 -10.99 12.70 12.27
CA ALA A 127 -10.57 11.33 12.01
C ALA A 127 -9.16 11.30 11.41
N LEU A 128 -8.33 10.39 11.88
CA LEU A 128 -6.98 10.21 11.35
C LEU A 128 -7.04 9.69 9.92
N HIS A 129 -6.44 10.43 8.99
CA HIS A 129 -6.26 10.01 7.61
C HIS A 129 -4.82 9.54 7.41
N LEU A 130 -4.64 8.36 6.84
CA LEU A 130 -3.34 7.76 6.59
C LEU A 130 -3.18 7.48 5.11
N VAL A 131 -1.98 7.72 4.58
CA VAL A 131 -1.52 7.15 3.32
C VAL A 131 -0.70 5.92 3.64
N CYS A 132 -1.09 4.80 3.05
CA CYS A 132 -0.46 3.50 3.29
C CYS A 132 0.13 2.94 1.99
N ALA A 133 1.29 2.33 2.07
CA ALA A 133 1.86 1.49 1.03
C ALA A 133 1.60 0.01 1.36
N TRP A 134 1.04 -0.72 0.42
CA TRP A 134 0.60 -2.10 0.58
C TRP A 134 1.27 -3.01 -0.45
N SER A 135 1.91 -4.09 -0.01
CA SER A 135 2.34 -5.17 -0.90
C SER A 135 1.15 -6.02 -1.30
N VAL A 136 0.79 -5.98 -2.58
CA VAL A 136 -0.39 -6.71 -3.09
C VAL A 136 -0.18 -8.22 -3.03
N GLU A 137 1.03 -8.70 -3.28
CA GLU A 137 1.35 -10.12 -3.34
C GLU A 137 1.48 -10.75 -1.95
N ASN A 138 1.99 -10.00 -0.99
CA ASN A 138 2.30 -10.52 0.35
C ASN A 138 1.30 -10.09 1.42
N HIS A 139 0.32 -9.25 1.08
CA HIS A 139 -0.71 -8.76 2.00
C HIS A 139 -0.13 -8.07 3.26
N VAL A 140 0.92 -7.26 3.07
CA VAL A 140 1.62 -6.57 4.16
C VAL A 140 1.64 -5.06 3.91
N VAL A 141 1.40 -4.26 4.95
CA VAL A 141 1.66 -2.81 4.93
C VAL A 141 3.16 -2.59 5.01
N LEU A 142 3.72 -1.94 4.00
CA LEU A 142 5.15 -1.65 3.88
C LEU A 142 5.56 -0.37 4.58
N GLY A 143 4.64 0.58 4.69
CA GLY A 143 4.84 1.86 5.32
C GLY A 143 3.56 2.68 5.33
N GLN A 144 3.50 3.67 6.20
CA GLN A 144 2.36 4.57 6.30
C GLN A 144 2.80 5.96 6.77
N GLU A 145 2.05 6.96 6.39
CA GLU A 145 2.25 8.35 6.83
C GLU A 145 0.90 8.99 7.18
N ALA A 146 0.85 9.69 8.30
CA ALA A 146 -0.33 10.44 8.69
C ALA A 146 -0.44 11.71 7.85
N VAL A 147 -1.64 11.96 7.34
CA VAL A 147 -1.95 13.21 6.64
C VAL A 147 -2.31 14.26 7.69
N ASP A 148 -1.57 15.36 7.73
CA ASP A 148 -1.86 16.48 8.62
C ASP A 148 -3.22 17.12 8.26
N GLU A 149 -3.95 17.65 9.26
CA GLU A 149 -5.27 18.27 9.08
C GLU A 149 -5.32 19.38 8.01
N LYS A 150 -4.19 20.03 7.75
CA LYS A 150 -4.05 21.12 6.75
C LYS A 150 -3.40 20.69 5.44
N SER A 151 -3.10 19.39 5.28
CA SER A 151 -2.47 18.82 4.11
C SER A 151 -3.39 17.81 3.42
N ASN A 152 -2.95 17.30 2.29
CA ASN A 152 -3.63 16.27 1.53
C ASN A 152 -2.71 15.07 1.26
N GLU A 153 -3.25 14.01 0.68
CA GLU A 153 -2.49 12.81 0.32
C GLU A 153 -1.27 13.10 -0.55
N ILE A 154 -1.34 14.13 -1.42
CA ILE A 154 -0.24 14.51 -2.32
C ILE A 154 1.05 14.83 -1.54
N THR A 155 0.92 15.39 -0.32
CA THR A 155 2.08 15.71 0.52
C THR A 155 2.57 14.55 1.36
N ALA A 156 1.74 13.55 1.61
CA ALA A 156 2.10 12.36 2.38
C ALA A 156 2.71 11.26 1.51
N ILE A 157 2.27 11.12 0.25
CA ILE A 157 2.79 10.11 -0.69
C ILE A 157 4.31 10.17 -0.83
N PRO A 158 4.95 11.33 -1.06
CA PRO A 158 6.42 11.40 -1.16
C PRO A 158 7.14 10.86 0.06
N LYS A 159 6.64 11.15 1.26
CA LYS A 159 7.23 10.66 2.52
C LYS A 159 7.11 9.12 2.65
N VAL A 160 5.98 8.55 2.22
CA VAL A 160 5.82 7.09 2.19
C VAL A 160 6.80 6.48 1.18
N LEU A 161 7.00 7.10 0.01
CA LEU A 161 7.95 6.61 -0.99
C LEU A 161 9.40 6.64 -0.51
N GLU A 162 9.78 7.61 0.35
CA GLU A 162 11.14 7.73 0.90
C GLU A 162 11.54 6.56 1.80
N ILE A 163 10.59 5.95 2.49
CA ILE A 163 10.85 4.84 3.41
C ILE A 163 10.81 3.46 2.74
N LEU A 164 10.50 3.40 1.43
CA LEU A 164 10.34 2.16 0.69
C LEU A 164 11.53 1.87 -0.22
N GLU A 165 11.91 0.59 -0.31
CA GLU A 165 12.82 0.11 -1.35
C GLU A 165 12.00 -0.12 -2.64
N LEU A 166 12.12 0.80 -3.61
CA LEU A 166 11.32 0.78 -4.84
C LEU A 166 12.00 0.13 -6.02
N LYS A 167 13.27 -0.26 -5.89
CA LYS A 167 14.05 -0.82 -7.00
C LYS A 167 13.42 -2.09 -7.57
N GLY A 168 12.97 -2.02 -8.82
CA GLY A 168 12.34 -3.13 -9.53
C GLY A 168 10.87 -3.40 -9.15
N ALA A 169 10.29 -2.59 -8.27
CA ALA A 169 8.87 -2.63 -7.94
C ALA A 169 8.05 -1.77 -8.92
N VAL A 170 6.77 -2.09 -9.04
CA VAL A 170 5.75 -1.28 -9.72
C VAL A 170 4.87 -0.65 -8.65
N VAL A 171 4.83 0.68 -8.61
CA VAL A 171 4.00 1.43 -7.66
C VAL A 171 2.70 1.84 -8.34
N THR A 172 1.57 1.48 -7.74
CA THR A 172 0.24 1.90 -8.21
C THR A 172 -0.33 2.95 -7.28
N ILE A 173 -0.81 4.05 -7.83
CA ILE A 173 -1.41 5.16 -7.08
C ILE A 173 -2.67 5.61 -7.80
N ASP A 174 -3.67 6.03 -7.05
CA ASP A 174 -4.90 6.61 -7.59
C ASP A 174 -4.66 7.97 -8.27
N ALA A 175 -5.74 8.60 -8.75
CA ALA A 175 -5.63 9.85 -9.50
C ALA A 175 -5.07 11.02 -8.68
N MET A 176 -5.24 11.04 -7.35
CA MET A 176 -4.67 12.08 -6.48
C MET A 176 -3.14 12.08 -6.54
N GLY A 177 -2.53 10.90 -6.63
CA GLY A 177 -1.07 10.73 -6.76
C GLY A 177 -0.53 10.90 -8.17
N CYS A 178 -1.36 11.23 -9.17
CA CYS A 178 -0.90 11.50 -10.53
C CYS A 178 -0.22 12.87 -10.63
N GLN A 179 1.00 12.97 -10.08
CA GLN A 179 1.82 14.18 -10.01
C GLN A 179 3.21 13.93 -10.58
N LYS A 180 3.81 14.95 -11.21
CA LYS A 180 5.14 14.85 -11.83
C LYS A 180 6.23 14.50 -10.84
N ASP A 181 6.21 15.13 -9.67
CA ASP A 181 7.23 14.96 -8.64
C ASP A 181 7.19 13.54 -8.07
N ILE A 182 5.98 12.99 -7.85
CA ILE A 182 5.77 11.62 -7.40
C ILE A 182 6.31 10.62 -8.43
N ALA A 183 5.96 10.79 -9.70
CA ALA A 183 6.47 9.94 -10.78
C ALA A 183 8.01 10.01 -10.89
N SER A 184 8.58 11.22 -10.78
CA SER A 184 10.03 11.43 -10.81
C SER A 184 10.74 10.75 -9.63
N GLN A 185 10.18 10.83 -8.43
CA GLN A 185 10.71 10.17 -7.24
C GLN A 185 10.77 8.65 -7.41
N ILE A 186 9.68 8.03 -7.90
CA ILE A 186 9.62 6.58 -8.15
C ILE A 186 10.69 6.16 -9.16
N VAL A 187 10.81 6.88 -10.28
CA VAL A 187 11.81 6.58 -11.33
C VAL A 187 13.24 6.76 -10.81
N THR A 188 13.49 7.81 -10.02
CA THR A 188 14.79 8.04 -9.41
C THR A 188 15.21 6.91 -8.47
N ALA A 189 14.23 6.34 -7.74
CA ALA A 189 14.41 5.17 -6.89
C ALA A 189 14.44 3.83 -7.68
N LYS A 190 14.47 3.88 -9.04
CA LYS A 190 14.52 2.71 -9.94
C LYS A 190 13.29 1.82 -9.87
N GLY A 191 12.15 2.38 -9.49
CA GLY A 191 10.83 1.77 -9.57
C GLY A 191 10.12 2.11 -10.87
N ASP A 192 9.10 1.34 -11.21
CA ASP A 192 8.13 1.63 -12.26
C ASP A 192 6.81 2.10 -11.61
N TYR A 193 5.91 2.72 -12.36
CA TYR A 193 4.65 3.20 -11.81
C TYR A 193 3.44 2.97 -12.71
N VAL A 194 2.27 2.87 -12.11
CA VAL A 194 0.95 2.92 -12.76
C VAL A 194 0.12 3.98 -12.02
N LEU A 195 -0.13 5.12 -12.68
CA LEU A 195 -0.90 6.23 -12.12
C LEU A 195 -2.24 6.34 -12.83
N ALA A 196 -3.32 6.45 -12.04
CA ALA A 196 -4.63 6.75 -12.60
C ALA A 196 -4.69 8.21 -13.06
N VAL A 197 -5.18 8.45 -14.27
CA VAL A 197 -5.37 9.80 -14.82
C VAL A 197 -6.87 10.11 -14.88
N LYS A 198 -7.27 11.19 -14.25
CA LYS A 198 -8.64 11.70 -14.24
C LYS A 198 -8.67 13.22 -14.47
N ASP A 199 -9.79 13.86 -14.17
CA ASP A 199 -10.00 15.29 -14.39
C ASP A 199 -9.09 16.22 -13.55
N ASN A 200 -8.37 15.67 -12.55
CA ASN A 200 -7.31 16.41 -11.83
C ASN A 200 -6.09 16.70 -12.72
N GLN A 201 -5.94 15.98 -13.84
CA GLN A 201 -4.94 16.22 -14.89
C GLN A 201 -5.66 16.37 -16.25
N PRO A 202 -6.44 17.43 -16.48
CA PRO A 202 -7.40 17.51 -17.60
C PRO A 202 -6.75 17.42 -18.97
N THR A 203 -5.61 18.06 -19.17
CA THR A 203 -4.88 18.03 -20.44
C THR A 203 -4.36 16.62 -20.75
N LEU A 204 -3.73 15.96 -19.79
CA LEU A 204 -3.24 14.60 -19.96
C LEU A 204 -4.39 13.61 -20.17
N HIS A 205 -5.48 13.77 -19.40
CA HIS A 205 -6.67 12.94 -19.52
C HIS A 205 -7.30 13.04 -20.90
N GLN A 206 -7.46 14.28 -21.44
CA GLN A 206 -8.01 14.50 -22.78
C GLN A 206 -7.08 13.91 -23.85
N THR A 207 -5.77 14.16 -23.76
CA THR A 207 -4.80 13.61 -24.71
C THR A 207 -4.85 12.08 -24.77
N LEU A 208 -4.99 11.41 -23.61
CA LEU A 208 -5.13 9.95 -23.57
C LEU A 208 -6.45 9.48 -24.18
N LYS A 209 -7.57 10.19 -23.90
CA LYS A 209 -8.88 9.89 -24.52
C LYS A 209 -8.81 9.98 -26.03
N ASP A 210 -8.28 11.07 -26.55
CA ASP A 210 -8.17 11.32 -27.99
C ASP A 210 -7.30 10.25 -28.67
N HIS A 211 -6.17 9.91 -28.06
CA HIS A 211 -5.27 8.87 -28.56
C HIS A 211 -5.97 7.49 -28.65
N PHE A 212 -6.66 7.07 -27.58
CA PHE A 212 -7.35 5.79 -27.59
C PHE A 212 -8.59 5.78 -28.48
N ALA A 213 -9.30 6.91 -28.61
CA ALA A 213 -10.40 7.05 -29.56
C ALA A 213 -9.92 6.88 -31.01
N GLU A 214 -8.82 7.55 -31.38
CA GLU A 214 -8.21 7.43 -32.71
C GLU A 214 -7.77 6.00 -33.01
N VAL A 215 -7.17 5.31 -32.03
CA VAL A 215 -6.73 3.93 -32.16
C VAL A 215 -7.90 2.96 -32.34
N VAL A 216 -9.02 3.18 -31.63
CA VAL A 216 -10.22 2.35 -31.72
C VAL A 216 -10.96 2.57 -33.05
N GLU A 217 -11.01 3.82 -33.54
CA GLU A 217 -11.72 4.15 -34.79
C GLU A 217 -10.97 3.72 -36.04
N ASN A 218 -9.65 3.83 -36.04
CA ASN A 218 -8.86 3.65 -37.26
C ASN A 218 -8.32 2.23 -37.47
N GLU A 219 -8.50 1.27 -36.54
CA GLU A 219 -7.91 -0.08 -36.57
C GLU A 219 -6.45 -0.08 -37.08
N SER A 220 -5.74 1.03 -36.87
CA SER A 220 -4.50 1.34 -37.57
C SER A 220 -3.37 0.45 -37.07
N ALA A 221 -2.80 -0.33 -37.97
CA ALA A 221 -1.79 -1.36 -37.74
C ALA A 221 -0.45 -0.86 -37.15
N THR A 222 -0.31 0.42 -36.87
CA THR A 222 0.94 1.03 -36.37
C THR A 222 1.09 1.02 -34.85
N VAL A 223 0.01 0.84 -34.08
CA VAL A 223 0.03 0.81 -32.63
C VAL A 223 -0.44 -0.57 -32.15
N GLN A 224 0.44 -1.32 -31.48
CA GLN A 224 0.04 -2.58 -30.85
C GLN A 224 -0.82 -2.28 -29.62
N VAL A 225 -2.14 -2.29 -29.81
CA VAL A 225 -3.12 -2.15 -28.72
C VAL A 225 -3.67 -3.53 -28.38
N LYS A 226 -3.62 -3.90 -27.11
CA LYS A 226 -4.33 -5.06 -26.60
C LYS A 226 -5.68 -4.62 -26.07
N HIS A 227 -6.72 -5.31 -26.47
CA HIS A 227 -8.10 -5.07 -26.03
C HIS A 227 -8.61 -6.24 -25.20
N LYS A 228 -9.22 -5.95 -24.04
CA LYS A 228 -9.87 -6.93 -23.18
C LYS A 228 -11.25 -6.41 -22.78
N VAL A 229 -12.25 -7.28 -22.89
CA VAL A 229 -13.62 -7.00 -22.45
C VAL A 229 -13.91 -7.82 -21.21
N THR A 230 -14.48 -7.19 -20.18
CA THR A 230 -15.04 -7.87 -19.02
C THR A 230 -16.53 -7.58 -18.94
N ARG A 231 -17.32 -8.62 -18.63
CA ARG A 231 -18.76 -8.52 -18.44
C ARG A 231 -19.08 -8.97 -17.03
N GLU A 232 -19.72 -8.10 -16.28
CA GLU A 232 -20.13 -8.36 -14.90
C GLU A 232 -21.65 -8.17 -14.79
N GLN A 233 -22.29 -9.08 -14.07
CA GLN A 233 -23.71 -8.98 -13.76
C GLN A 233 -23.89 -8.92 -12.25
N GLY A 234 -24.41 -7.80 -11.74
CA GLY A 234 -24.64 -7.63 -10.30
C GLY A 234 -25.72 -6.57 -10.03
N HIS A 235 -26.49 -6.73 -8.96
CA HIS A 235 -27.50 -5.77 -8.51
C HIS A 235 -28.49 -5.30 -9.60
N GLY A 236 -28.85 -6.21 -10.54
CA GLY A 236 -29.80 -5.92 -11.63
C GLY A 236 -29.22 -5.09 -12.77
N ARG A 237 -27.89 -4.91 -12.83
CA ARG A 237 -27.20 -4.24 -13.93
C ARG A 237 -26.23 -5.20 -14.61
N GLN A 238 -26.13 -5.08 -15.93
CA GLN A 238 -25.09 -5.68 -16.72
C GLN A 238 -24.07 -4.57 -17.04
N GLU A 239 -22.82 -4.80 -16.70
CA GLU A 239 -21.73 -3.88 -17.02
C GLU A 239 -20.76 -4.58 -17.98
N GLU A 240 -20.54 -3.93 -19.13
CA GLU A 240 -19.49 -4.31 -20.06
C GLU A 240 -18.38 -3.26 -20.01
N ARG A 241 -17.15 -3.70 -19.68
CA ARG A 241 -15.98 -2.82 -19.57
C ARG A 241 -14.95 -3.19 -20.61
N HIS A 242 -14.56 -2.21 -21.40
CA HIS A 242 -13.51 -2.34 -22.42
C HIS A 242 -12.21 -1.76 -21.87
N TYR A 243 -11.16 -2.54 -21.92
CA TYR A 243 -9.81 -2.14 -21.50
C TYR A 243 -8.89 -2.15 -22.71
N TYR A 244 -8.26 -1.03 -22.97
CA TYR A 244 -7.27 -0.89 -24.01
C TYR A 244 -5.89 -0.66 -23.40
N THR A 245 -4.88 -1.39 -23.82
CA THR A 245 -3.51 -1.20 -23.41
C THR A 245 -2.64 -0.98 -24.62
N GLY A 246 -1.85 0.06 -24.63
CA GLY A 246 -0.98 0.40 -25.74
C GLY A 246 0.21 1.23 -25.31
N GLN A 247 1.23 1.25 -26.15
CA GLN A 247 2.32 2.20 -26.02
C GLN A 247 1.96 3.45 -26.85
N PRO A 248 1.70 4.60 -26.23
CA PRO A 248 1.44 5.78 -27.00
C PRO A 248 2.73 6.22 -27.71
N HIS A 249 2.65 6.41 -29.02
CA HIS A 249 3.59 7.26 -29.75
C HIS A 249 3.23 8.73 -29.49
N LEU A 250 3.14 9.12 -28.21
CA LEU A 250 2.97 10.52 -27.86
C LEU A 250 4.20 11.24 -28.38
N LYS A 251 4.04 12.17 -29.33
CA LYS A 251 5.03 13.21 -29.55
C LYS A 251 5.33 13.81 -28.19
N PRO A 252 6.60 14.06 -27.81
CA PRO A 252 6.92 14.66 -26.54
C PRO A 252 6.02 15.89 -26.39
N LEU A 253 5.07 15.81 -25.43
CA LEU A 253 4.21 16.93 -25.10
C LEU A 253 5.18 18.06 -24.73
N SER A 254 5.19 19.13 -25.52
CA SER A 254 6.07 20.27 -25.38
C SER A 254 6.22 20.63 -23.91
N THR A 255 7.46 20.53 -23.42
CA THR A 255 7.98 21.07 -22.15
C THR A 255 6.94 21.39 -21.08
N GLY A 256 6.43 20.39 -20.41
CA GLY A 256 5.46 20.59 -19.31
C GLY A 256 4.88 19.34 -18.70
N CYS A 257 4.81 18.25 -19.41
CA CYS A 257 4.26 16.99 -18.91
C CYS A 257 5.39 16.01 -18.62
N LEU A 258 5.40 15.48 -17.41
CA LEU A 258 6.22 14.39 -16.86
C LEU A 258 7.54 14.22 -17.65
N GLY A 259 8.66 14.78 -17.13
CA GLY A 259 9.93 14.88 -17.80
C GLY A 259 10.37 13.60 -18.53
N GLU A 260 11.36 13.74 -19.46
CA GLU A 260 11.86 12.63 -20.27
C GLU A 260 12.12 11.37 -19.43
N PRO A 261 11.44 10.26 -19.72
CA PRO A 261 11.67 9.04 -18.98
C PRO A 261 13.05 8.49 -19.39
N ARG A 262 14.03 8.61 -18.51
CA ARG A 262 15.21 7.72 -18.53
C ARG A 262 14.81 6.32 -18.03
N CYS A 263 13.55 5.92 -18.21
CA CYS A 263 13.09 4.61 -17.86
C CYS A 263 13.44 3.65 -18.98
N SER A 264 14.13 2.56 -18.67
CA SER A 264 14.48 1.49 -19.63
C SER A 264 13.23 0.75 -20.14
N ARG A 265 12.08 0.97 -19.52
CA ARG A 265 10.77 0.45 -19.93
C ARG A 265 9.87 1.61 -20.34
N ARG A 266 9.25 1.50 -21.50
CA ARG A 266 8.31 2.51 -22.01
C ARG A 266 7.06 2.51 -21.13
N PRO A 267 6.50 3.70 -20.77
CA PRO A 267 5.28 3.76 -19.99
C PRO A 267 4.14 3.04 -20.71
N VAL A 268 3.39 2.22 -19.97
CA VAL A 268 2.19 1.55 -20.46
C VAL A 268 1.00 2.29 -19.85
N PHE A 269 0.12 2.82 -20.69
CA PHE A 269 -1.11 3.48 -20.22
C PHE A 269 -2.29 2.51 -20.32
N PHE A 270 -3.10 2.50 -19.27
CA PHE A 270 -4.39 1.81 -19.24
C PHE A 270 -5.49 2.85 -19.35
N CYS A 271 -6.33 2.74 -20.35
CA CYS A 271 -7.57 3.50 -20.43
C CYS A 271 -8.75 2.55 -20.21
N GLY A 272 -9.47 2.72 -19.09
CA GLY A 272 -10.78 2.11 -18.90
C GLY A 272 -11.82 3.09 -19.42
N ALA A 273 -12.36 2.88 -20.61
CA ALA A 273 -13.48 3.67 -21.11
C ALA A 273 -14.80 2.95 -20.77
N HIS A 274 -15.69 3.64 -20.08
CA HIS A 274 -17.07 3.24 -19.95
C HIS A 274 -17.83 3.86 -21.14
N PHE A 275 -18.07 3.07 -22.16
CA PHE A 275 -18.98 3.49 -23.25
C PHE A 275 -20.40 3.13 -22.83
N PRO A 276 -21.32 4.11 -22.69
CA PRO A 276 -22.72 3.77 -22.53
C PRO A 276 -23.17 3.07 -23.82
N GLU A 277 -23.80 1.90 -23.67
CA GLU A 277 -24.44 1.25 -24.80
C GLU A 277 -25.37 2.26 -25.48
N LYS A 278 -25.20 2.44 -26.81
CA LYS A 278 -26.25 3.06 -27.64
C LYS A 278 -27.46 2.17 -27.48
N CYS A 279 -28.47 2.67 -26.76
CA CYS A 279 -29.82 2.08 -26.84
C CYS A 279 -30.18 1.93 -28.32
N PRO A 280 -30.50 0.72 -28.78
CA PRO A 280 -31.15 0.62 -30.08
C PRO A 280 -32.55 1.28 -30.00
N VAL A 281 -32.83 2.17 -30.92
CA VAL A 281 -34.15 2.72 -31.22
C VAL A 281 -35.06 1.62 -31.70
#